data_ca25fd6c857a328e5e64ac35d0c4d0e7
#
_entry.id   ca25fd6c857a328e5e64ac35d0c4d0e7
#
_cell.length_a   1.000
_cell.length_b   1.000
_cell.length_c   1.000
_cell.angle_alpha   90.00
_cell.angle_beta   90.00
_cell.angle_gamma   90.00
#
_symmetry.space_group_name_H-M   'P 1'
#
loop_
_entity.id
_entity.type
_entity.pdbx_description
1 polymer ?
#
loop_
_entity_poly.entity_id
_entity_poly.type
_entity_poly.pdbx_seq_one_letter_code
_entity_poly.pdbx_strand_id
1 'polypeptide(L)'
;MLPKSFLDKLLAQHQQTPPFPATSEIKKLFTKIVLTLFPEQTRRHFNSTDELKAVWESIENGLESLLYSMKDQLSEDPAVIANRFLDRIPAIYDLLQTDVEAMVAGDPAATTSYEVIRTYPGFYALAFYRLAHGLHQEKVPLIPRILTEYAHSK
;
A
#
# COMPACT_ATOMS: atom_id res chain seq x y z
N MET A 1 7.79 37.04 -16.15
CA MET A 1 8.11 36.91 -14.69
C MET A 1 6.82 36.97 -13.87
N LEU A 2 6.70 36.16 -12.84
CA LEU A 2 5.50 36.13 -11.98
C LEU A 2 5.50 37.34 -11.02
N PRO A 3 4.33 37.95 -10.74
CA PRO A 3 4.22 39.00 -9.76
C PRO A 3 4.63 38.57 -8.37
N LYS A 4 5.27 39.46 -7.61
CA LYS A 4 5.70 39.17 -6.22
C LYS A 4 4.54 38.77 -5.33
N SER A 5 3.40 39.45 -5.45
CA SER A 5 2.19 39.10 -4.67
C SER A 5 1.72 37.64 -4.87
N PHE A 6 1.85 37.11 -6.08
CA PHE A 6 1.53 35.73 -6.37
C PHE A 6 2.55 34.77 -5.74
N LEU A 7 3.84 35.13 -5.84
CA LEU A 7 4.90 34.32 -5.18
C LEU A 7 4.74 34.30 -3.67
N ASP A 8 4.40 35.42 -3.04
CA ASP A 8 4.13 35.51 -1.60
C ASP A 8 2.94 34.63 -1.19
N LYS A 9 1.89 34.60 -2.03
CA LYS A 9 0.73 33.73 -1.83
C LYS A 9 1.11 32.25 -1.89
N LEU A 10 1.92 31.85 -2.88
CA LEU A 10 2.41 30.49 -3.01
C LEU A 10 3.29 30.08 -1.81
N LEU A 11 4.19 30.99 -1.40
CA LEU A 11 5.06 30.75 -0.26
C LEU A 11 4.26 30.49 1.01
N ALA A 12 3.23 31.29 1.26
CA ALA A 12 2.35 31.11 2.41
C ALA A 12 1.67 29.73 2.38
N GLN A 13 1.22 29.28 1.20
CA GLN A 13 0.63 27.95 1.03
C GLN A 13 1.64 26.84 1.33
N HIS A 14 2.86 26.96 0.83
CA HIS A 14 3.92 25.98 1.12
C HIS A 14 4.24 25.89 2.61
N GLN A 15 4.28 27.02 3.30
CA GLN A 15 4.55 27.08 4.73
C GLN A 15 3.42 26.55 5.60
N GLN A 16 2.18 26.62 5.12
CA GLN A 16 0.98 26.14 5.84
C GLN A 16 0.65 24.67 5.56
N THR A 17 1.16 24.11 4.46
CA THR A 17 0.89 22.72 4.09
C THR A 17 1.70 21.80 4.98
N PRO A 18 1.06 20.87 5.72
CA PRO A 18 1.77 19.94 6.59
C PRO A 18 2.60 18.93 5.77
N PRO A 19 3.71 18.42 6.35
CA PRO A 19 4.51 17.37 5.72
C PRO A 19 3.66 16.12 5.48
N PHE A 20 3.79 15.54 4.29
CA PHE A 20 3.11 14.30 3.92
C PHE A 20 4.00 13.53 2.92
N PRO A 21 4.01 12.17 2.97
CA PRO A 21 4.83 11.40 2.02
C PRO A 21 4.36 11.59 0.59
N ALA A 22 5.30 11.56 -0.34
CA ALA A 22 4.97 11.64 -1.76
C ALA A 22 4.10 10.45 -2.18
N THR A 23 3.13 10.70 -3.06
CA THR A 23 2.26 9.65 -3.60
C THR A 23 3.05 8.52 -4.24
N SER A 24 4.15 8.84 -4.94
CA SER A 24 5.05 7.85 -5.55
C SER A 24 5.71 6.92 -4.52
N GLU A 25 6.09 7.44 -3.37
CA GLU A 25 6.68 6.64 -2.29
C GLU A 25 5.64 5.67 -1.69
N ILE A 26 4.41 6.15 -1.49
CA ILE A 26 3.29 5.34 -1.01
C ILE A 26 3.03 4.19 -1.98
N LYS A 27 2.86 4.50 -3.26
CA LYS A 27 2.62 3.51 -4.32
C LYS A 27 3.73 2.47 -4.39
N LYS A 28 4.99 2.90 -4.35
CA LYS A 28 6.15 2.03 -4.41
C LYS A 28 6.19 1.03 -3.26
N LEU A 29 5.97 1.50 -2.03
CA LEU A 29 5.97 0.64 -0.85
C LEU A 29 4.85 -0.39 -0.90
N PHE A 30 3.62 0.02 -1.19
CA PHE A 30 2.47 -0.89 -1.21
C PHE A 30 2.50 -1.84 -2.40
N THR A 31 3.02 -1.42 -3.54
CA THR A 31 3.32 -2.33 -4.66
C THR A 31 4.32 -3.39 -4.24
N LYS A 32 5.37 -3.03 -3.51
CA LYS A 32 6.33 -3.99 -2.97
C LYS A 32 5.67 -5.01 -2.04
N ILE A 33 4.73 -4.59 -1.20
CA ILE A 33 3.96 -5.51 -0.35
C ILE A 33 3.18 -6.50 -1.22
N VAL A 34 2.42 -6.01 -2.20
CA VAL A 34 1.63 -6.87 -3.09
C VAL A 34 2.51 -7.87 -3.84
N LEU A 35 3.63 -7.43 -4.40
CA LEU A 35 4.55 -8.31 -5.14
C LEU A 35 5.27 -9.31 -4.23
N THR A 36 5.46 -9.00 -2.96
CA THR A 36 6.02 -9.95 -1.99
C THR A 36 4.99 -11.01 -1.59
N LEU A 37 3.71 -10.62 -1.47
CA LEU A 37 2.62 -11.55 -1.16
C LEU A 37 2.24 -12.45 -2.35
N PHE A 38 2.33 -11.92 -3.57
CA PHE A 38 1.86 -12.57 -4.79
C PHE A 38 2.97 -12.61 -5.85
N PRO A 39 3.87 -13.61 -5.77
CA PRO A 39 5.01 -13.73 -6.68
C PRO A 39 4.59 -13.99 -8.13
N GLU A 40 3.33 -14.34 -8.37
CA GLU A 40 2.76 -14.53 -9.72
C GLU A 40 2.88 -13.26 -10.57
N GLN A 41 3.00 -12.10 -9.95
CA GLN A 41 3.10 -10.81 -10.64
C GLN A 41 4.52 -10.29 -10.83
N THR A 42 5.54 -11.04 -10.39
CA THR A 42 6.94 -10.61 -10.43
C THR A 42 7.87 -11.70 -10.89
N ARG A 43 9.02 -11.29 -11.43
CA ARG A 43 10.11 -12.21 -11.74
C ARG A 43 10.95 -12.55 -10.50
N ARG A 44 10.90 -11.70 -9.48
CA ARG A 44 11.68 -11.88 -8.27
C ARG A 44 10.99 -12.88 -7.34
N HIS A 45 11.63 -14.03 -7.16
CA HIS A 45 11.19 -15.05 -6.22
C HIS A 45 12.24 -15.23 -5.13
N PHE A 46 11.78 -15.54 -3.93
CA PHE A 46 12.65 -15.79 -2.79
C PHE A 46 12.83 -17.29 -2.60
N ASN A 47 14.04 -17.69 -2.22
CA ASN A 47 14.40 -19.11 -2.08
C ASN A 47 14.56 -19.56 -0.63
N SER A 48 14.46 -18.64 0.33
CA SER A 48 14.57 -18.97 1.75
C SER A 48 13.69 -18.06 2.61
N THR A 49 13.36 -18.56 3.80
CA THR A 49 12.66 -17.78 4.82
C THR A 49 13.47 -16.58 5.27
N ASP A 50 14.80 -16.70 5.29
CA ASP A 50 15.68 -15.60 5.68
C ASP A 50 15.64 -14.45 4.67
N GLU A 51 15.59 -14.76 3.37
CA GLU A 51 15.38 -13.74 2.33
C GLU A 51 14.03 -13.03 2.51
N LEU A 52 12.96 -13.77 2.79
CA LEU A 52 11.64 -13.21 3.06
C LEU A 52 11.65 -12.32 4.30
N LYS A 53 12.29 -12.75 5.39
CA LYS A 53 12.45 -11.90 6.59
C LYS A 53 13.14 -10.59 6.27
N ALA A 54 14.23 -10.63 5.52
CA ALA A 54 14.97 -9.42 5.15
C ALA A 54 14.10 -8.44 4.34
N VAL A 55 13.28 -8.95 3.43
CA VAL A 55 12.34 -8.13 2.65
C VAL A 55 11.28 -7.52 3.55
N TRP A 56 10.70 -8.30 4.47
CA TRP A 56 9.68 -7.79 5.40
C TRP A 56 10.25 -6.77 6.38
N GLU A 57 11.47 -6.94 6.85
CA GLU A 57 12.17 -5.92 7.65
C GLU A 57 12.36 -4.61 6.86
N SER A 58 12.71 -4.72 5.57
CA SER A 58 12.80 -3.56 4.68
C SER A 58 11.45 -2.87 4.49
N ILE A 59 10.35 -3.64 4.38
CA ILE A 59 8.98 -3.11 4.28
C ILE A 59 8.59 -2.41 5.58
N GLU A 60 8.88 -3.02 6.71
CA GLU A 60 8.61 -2.44 8.04
C GLU A 60 9.32 -1.10 8.21
N ASN A 61 10.63 -1.06 7.93
CA ASN A 61 11.41 0.17 7.99
C ASN A 61 10.88 1.23 7.02
N GLY A 62 10.49 0.83 5.82
CA GLY A 62 9.90 1.72 4.83
C GLY A 62 8.56 2.30 5.28
N LEU A 63 7.70 1.48 5.87
CA LEU A 63 6.40 1.91 6.39
C LEU A 63 6.57 2.85 7.58
N GLU A 64 7.44 2.50 8.52
CA GLU A 64 7.73 3.34 9.67
C GLU A 64 8.28 4.71 9.24
N SER A 65 9.22 4.73 8.31
CA SER A 65 9.78 5.96 7.75
C SER A 65 8.71 6.81 7.06
N LEU A 66 7.85 6.18 6.28
CA LEU A 66 6.75 6.84 5.59
C LEU A 66 5.76 7.46 6.58
N LEU A 67 5.38 6.74 7.62
CA LEU A 67 4.50 7.23 8.67
C LEU A 67 5.18 8.32 9.51
N TYR A 68 6.47 8.21 9.76
CA TYR A 68 7.23 9.22 10.49
C TYR A 68 7.20 10.57 9.78
N SER A 69 7.24 10.60 8.44
CA SER A 69 7.17 11.85 7.67
C SER A 69 5.86 12.61 7.86
N MET A 70 4.81 11.95 8.36
CA MET A 70 3.52 12.56 8.67
C MET A 70 3.12 12.40 10.15
N LYS A 71 4.09 12.25 11.04
CA LYS A 71 3.89 11.94 12.46
C LYS A 71 2.95 12.89 13.19
N ASP A 72 2.96 14.17 12.81
CA ASP A 72 2.11 15.18 13.46
C ASP A 72 0.62 15.01 13.14
N GLN A 73 0.29 14.21 12.14
CA GLN A 73 -1.07 13.88 11.74
C GLN A 73 -1.54 12.54 12.33
N LEU A 74 -0.67 11.83 13.05
CA LEU A 74 -0.96 10.55 13.66
C LEU A 74 -1.26 10.72 15.15
N SER A 75 -2.15 9.87 15.67
CA SER A 75 -2.51 9.87 17.10
C SER A 75 -1.58 9.01 17.96
N GLU A 76 -0.72 8.20 17.33
CA GLU A 76 0.19 7.28 17.99
C GLU A 76 1.56 7.28 17.32
N ASP A 77 2.52 6.65 17.96
CA ASP A 77 3.88 6.49 17.43
C ASP A 77 3.86 5.75 16.09
N PRO A 78 4.55 6.25 15.05
CA PRO A 78 4.63 5.58 13.75
C PRO A 78 5.07 4.12 13.80
N ALA A 79 6.02 3.76 14.66
CA ALA A 79 6.49 2.39 14.83
C ALA A 79 5.39 1.47 15.36
N VAL A 80 4.57 1.94 16.29
CA VAL A 80 3.44 1.19 16.85
C VAL A 80 2.40 0.92 15.78
N ILE A 81 2.05 1.94 14.99
CA ILE A 81 1.09 1.81 13.88
C ILE A 81 1.62 0.83 12.83
N ALA A 82 2.89 0.98 12.43
CA ALA A 82 3.52 0.10 11.45
C ALA A 82 3.48 -1.37 11.90
N ASN A 83 3.86 -1.64 13.14
CA ASN A 83 3.84 -3.00 13.69
C ASN A 83 2.43 -3.59 13.69
N ARG A 84 1.43 -2.85 14.17
CA ARG A 84 0.05 -3.34 14.18
C ARG A 84 -0.51 -3.57 12.78
N PHE A 85 -0.17 -2.70 11.83
CA PHE A 85 -0.56 -2.92 10.44
C PHE A 85 0.08 -4.20 9.88
N LEU A 86 1.37 -4.42 10.12
CA LEU A 86 2.07 -5.61 9.64
C LEU A 86 1.52 -6.89 10.30
N ASP A 87 1.09 -6.82 11.55
CA ASP A 87 0.42 -7.95 12.23
C ASP A 87 -0.91 -8.34 11.54
N ARG A 88 -1.52 -7.44 10.78
CA ARG A 88 -2.73 -7.72 9.99
C ARG A 88 -2.44 -8.42 8.65
N ILE A 89 -1.22 -8.39 8.18
CA ILE A 89 -0.87 -8.92 6.84
C ILE A 89 -1.27 -10.38 6.65
N PRO A 90 -1.02 -11.31 7.59
CA PRO A 90 -1.47 -12.70 7.42
C PRO A 90 -2.98 -12.82 7.20
N ALA A 91 -3.79 -12.10 7.97
CA ALA A 91 -5.24 -12.10 7.81
C ALA A 91 -5.70 -11.47 6.49
N ILE A 92 -5.04 -10.39 6.05
CA ILE A 92 -5.28 -9.76 4.75
C ILE A 92 -4.95 -10.75 3.63
N TYR A 93 -3.83 -11.44 3.72
CA TYR A 93 -3.44 -12.47 2.76
C TYR A 93 -4.48 -13.58 2.66
N ASP A 94 -4.96 -14.11 3.79
CA ASP A 94 -5.99 -15.14 3.81
C ASP A 94 -7.30 -14.68 3.16
N LEU A 95 -7.71 -13.44 3.42
CA LEU A 95 -8.88 -12.86 2.77
C LEU A 95 -8.68 -12.75 1.26
N LEU A 96 -7.51 -12.33 0.79
CA LEU A 96 -7.20 -12.24 -0.63
C LEU A 96 -7.19 -13.62 -1.29
N GLN A 97 -6.76 -14.66 -0.60
CA GLN A 97 -6.86 -16.04 -1.11
C GLN A 97 -8.32 -16.45 -1.30
N THR A 98 -9.21 -16.13 -0.38
CA THR A 98 -10.66 -16.39 -0.53
C THR A 98 -11.26 -15.56 -1.67
N ASP A 99 -10.79 -14.35 -1.89
CA ASP A 99 -11.21 -13.51 -3.03
C ASP A 99 -10.82 -14.14 -4.36
N VAL A 100 -9.59 -14.67 -4.46
CA VAL A 100 -9.12 -15.37 -5.66
C VAL A 100 -9.97 -16.62 -5.92
N GLU A 101 -10.25 -17.42 -4.90
CA GLU A 101 -11.12 -18.60 -5.03
C GLU A 101 -12.51 -18.23 -5.53
N ALA A 102 -13.10 -17.15 -5.01
CA ALA A 102 -14.39 -16.65 -5.44
C ALA A 102 -14.37 -16.17 -6.90
N MET A 103 -13.28 -15.52 -7.33
CA MET A 103 -13.12 -15.07 -8.72
C MET A 103 -13.00 -16.26 -9.69
N VAL A 104 -12.24 -17.29 -9.31
CA VAL A 104 -12.10 -18.52 -10.10
C VAL A 104 -13.44 -19.24 -10.22
N ALA A 105 -14.18 -19.36 -9.11
CA ALA A 105 -15.48 -20.05 -9.10
C ALA A 105 -16.58 -19.27 -9.84
N GLY A 106 -16.51 -17.94 -9.82
CA GLY A 106 -17.54 -17.07 -10.39
C GLY A 106 -17.38 -16.75 -11.87
N ASP A 107 -16.20 -16.96 -12.44
CA ASP A 107 -15.91 -16.64 -13.85
C ASP A 107 -15.60 -17.91 -14.64
N PRO A 108 -16.49 -18.32 -15.58
CA PRO A 108 -16.23 -19.49 -16.42
C PRO A 108 -14.95 -19.40 -17.26
N ALA A 109 -14.47 -18.18 -17.54
CA ALA A 109 -13.25 -17.96 -18.31
C ALA A 109 -11.98 -18.13 -17.46
N ALA A 110 -12.08 -18.06 -16.14
CA ALA A 110 -10.95 -18.24 -15.23
C ALA A 110 -10.66 -19.72 -15.04
N THR A 111 -9.44 -20.14 -15.36
CA THR A 111 -9.05 -21.56 -15.29
C THR A 111 -8.22 -21.87 -14.04
N THR A 112 -7.42 -20.92 -13.56
CA THR A 112 -6.52 -21.12 -12.42
C THR A 112 -6.43 -19.85 -11.55
N SER A 113 -6.04 -20.05 -10.29
CA SER A 113 -5.71 -18.96 -9.37
C SER A 113 -4.55 -18.10 -9.89
N TYR A 114 -3.55 -18.74 -10.52
CA TYR A 114 -2.43 -18.01 -11.14
C TYR A 114 -2.90 -17.00 -12.18
N GLU A 115 -3.82 -17.41 -13.06
CA GLU A 115 -4.38 -16.54 -14.10
C GLU A 115 -5.10 -15.32 -13.49
N VAL A 116 -5.93 -15.56 -12.48
CA VAL A 116 -6.65 -14.49 -11.78
C VAL A 116 -5.68 -13.49 -11.15
N ILE A 117 -4.70 -13.97 -10.39
CA ILE A 117 -3.72 -13.12 -9.73
C ILE A 117 -2.90 -12.34 -10.77
N ARG A 118 -2.51 -13.00 -11.85
CA ARG A 118 -1.61 -12.43 -12.86
C ARG A 118 -2.29 -11.41 -13.77
N THR A 119 -3.57 -11.60 -14.09
CA THR A 119 -4.22 -10.89 -15.19
C THR A 119 -5.46 -10.08 -14.82
N TYR A 120 -6.14 -10.39 -13.73
CA TYR A 120 -7.38 -9.72 -13.39
C TYR A 120 -7.14 -8.37 -12.72
N PRO A 121 -7.56 -7.25 -13.36
CA PRO A 121 -7.45 -5.93 -12.72
C PRO A 121 -8.21 -5.85 -11.40
N GLY A 122 -9.34 -6.56 -11.29
CA GLY A 122 -10.15 -6.62 -10.08
C GLY A 122 -9.41 -7.21 -8.88
N PHE A 123 -8.56 -8.22 -9.10
CA PHE A 123 -7.72 -8.76 -8.02
C PHE A 123 -6.72 -7.72 -7.52
N TYR A 124 -6.03 -7.04 -8.44
CA TYR A 124 -5.05 -6.02 -8.10
C TYR A 124 -5.69 -4.87 -7.31
N ALA A 125 -6.85 -4.40 -7.78
CA ALA A 125 -7.61 -3.37 -7.09
C ALA A 125 -8.03 -3.81 -5.68
N LEU A 126 -8.47 -5.05 -5.53
CA LEU A 126 -8.90 -5.61 -4.25
C LEU A 126 -7.73 -5.76 -3.27
N ALA A 127 -6.54 -6.13 -3.75
CA ALA A 127 -5.33 -6.21 -2.93
C ALA A 127 -5.01 -4.84 -2.30
N PHE A 128 -5.00 -3.78 -3.12
CA PHE A 128 -4.80 -2.42 -2.62
C PHE A 128 -5.91 -1.96 -1.68
N TYR A 129 -7.17 -2.29 -1.98
CA TYR A 129 -8.30 -1.97 -1.11
C TYR A 129 -8.16 -2.61 0.27
N ARG A 130 -7.78 -3.88 0.36
CA ARG A 130 -7.64 -4.57 1.65
C ARG A 130 -6.46 -4.02 2.46
N LEU A 131 -5.35 -3.67 1.80
CA LEU A 131 -4.23 -3.01 2.47
C LEU A 131 -4.64 -1.61 2.97
N ALA A 132 -5.35 -0.85 2.14
CA ALA A 132 -5.87 0.46 2.51
C ALA A 132 -6.82 0.37 3.71
N HIS A 133 -7.70 -0.64 3.73
CA HIS A 133 -8.61 -0.88 4.85
C HIS A 133 -7.85 -1.18 6.14
N GLY A 134 -6.78 -1.97 6.07
CA GLY A 134 -5.91 -2.24 7.23
C GLY A 134 -5.32 -0.97 7.83
N LEU A 135 -4.84 -0.05 6.99
CA LEU A 135 -4.35 1.25 7.45
C LEU A 135 -5.47 2.14 7.98
N HIS A 136 -6.64 2.09 7.37
CA HIS A 136 -7.80 2.85 7.85
C HIS A 136 -8.20 2.39 9.26
N GLN A 137 -8.15 1.10 9.54
CA GLN A 137 -8.39 0.56 10.88
C GLN A 137 -7.36 1.07 11.91
N GLU A 138 -6.15 1.40 11.48
CA GLU A 138 -5.12 2.03 12.30
C GLU A 138 -5.25 3.56 12.36
N LYS A 139 -6.31 4.13 11.80
CA LYS A 139 -6.61 5.57 11.78
C LYS A 139 -5.54 6.41 11.06
N VAL A 140 -4.85 5.84 10.09
CA VAL A 140 -3.90 6.58 9.25
C VAL A 140 -4.69 7.44 8.26
N PRO A 141 -4.50 8.77 8.26
CA PRO A 141 -5.22 9.64 7.34
C PRO A 141 -4.63 9.62 5.93
N LEU A 142 -5.44 9.84 4.92
CA LEU A 142 -5.11 10.07 3.51
C LEU A 142 -4.49 8.89 2.76
N ILE A 143 -3.54 8.16 3.33
CA ILE A 143 -2.89 7.03 2.65
C ILE A 143 -3.89 6.00 2.16
N PRO A 144 -4.90 5.57 2.97
CA PRO A 144 -5.91 4.63 2.48
C PRO A 144 -6.62 5.12 1.23
N ARG A 145 -6.97 6.39 1.17
CA ARG A 145 -7.63 6.98 0.00
C ARG A 145 -6.70 7.03 -1.22
N ILE A 146 -5.45 7.40 -1.03
CA ILE A 146 -4.46 7.42 -2.11
C ILE A 146 -4.30 6.03 -2.71
N LEU A 147 -4.27 4.98 -1.88
CA LEU A 147 -4.16 3.60 -2.33
C LEU A 147 -5.39 3.13 -3.10
N THR A 148 -6.60 3.49 -2.64
CA THR A 148 -7.84 3.12 -3.35
C THR A 148 -7.97 3.84 -4.68
N GLU A 149 -7.61 5.12 -4.76
CA GLU A 149 -7.57 5.87 -6.02
C GLU A 149 -6.55 5.27 -6.99
N TYR A 150 -5.38 4.87 -6.50
CA TYR A 150 -4.38 4.17 -7.31
C TYR A 150 -4.91 2.85 -7.86
N ALA A 151 -5.62 2.08 -7.05
CA ALA A 151 -6.23 0.84 -7.47
C ALA A 151 -7.23 1.03 -8.63
N HIS A 152 -8.03 2.10 -8.57
CA HIS A 152 -8.98 2.44 -9.63
C HIS A 152 -8.33 2.87 -10.95
N SER A 153 -7.06 3.30 -10.93
CA SER A 153 -6.32 3.71 -12.13
C SER A 153 -5.73 2.54 -12.92
N LYS A 154 -5.83 1.31 -12.41
CA LYS A 154 -5.32 0.07 -13.01
C LYS A 154 -6.47 -0.75 -13.59
#